data_1e86c9b87412f107b41f47e79079e573
#
_entry.id   1e86c9b87412f107b41f47e79079e573
#
_cell.length_a   1.000
_cell.length_b   1.000
_cell.length_c   1.000
_cell.angle_alpha   90.00
_cell.angle_beta   90.00
_cell.angle_gamma   90.00
#
_symmetry.space_group_name_H-M   'P 1'
#
loop_
_entity.id
_entity.type
_entity.pdbx_description
1 polymer ?
#
loop_
_entity_poly.entity_id
_entity_poly.type
_entity_poly.pdbx_seq_one_letter_code
_entity_poly.pdbx_strand_id
1 'polypeptide(L)'
;MINLNPSKDSLDPIETASRDEISALQFHRMRRSLTHAYENSPFYRKRFDAHGVHPEDLKSLSDLAKFPFTYKQDLRDNYPFDMFAVPRKDLVRIHASSGTTGKPTVVGYTKGDIDVWADMVARSIRASGGRPGDICHISYGYGLFTGGLGAHYGAERLGCTVVPISGGMTERQVTLMQDFKPDIIMVTPSYMLSILDEFRRQGIDPRESSLKVGIFGAEPWTNKMREEIEQAFDMHAVDIYGLSEVMGPGVANECVETKDGLHVWEDHFYPEIIDTVPKVL
;
A
#
# COMPACT_ATOMS: atom_id res chain seq x y z
N MET A 1 -23.33 -9.04 -7.69
CA MET A 1 -22.45 -8.47 -6.65
C MET A 1 -23.26 -7.69 -5.63
N ILE A 2 -22.94 -7.78 -4.34
CA ILE A 2 -23.63 -7.10 -3.23
C ILE A 2 -23.10 -5.67 -3.04
N ASN A 3 -23.91 -4.79 -2.42
CA ASN A 3 -23.45 -3.45 -2.07
C ASN A 3 -22.53 -3.52 -0.83
N LEU A 4 -21.27 -3.13 -1.00
CA LEU A 4 -20.23 -3.15 0.03
C LEU A 4 -19.78 -1.74 0.47
N ASN A 5 -20.52 -0.67 0.11
CA ASN A 5 -20.15 0.69 0.45
C ASN A 5 -20.04 0.89 1.97
N PRO A 6 -18.96 1.52 2.47
CA PRO A 6 -18.86 1.84 3.88
C PRO A 6 -19.91 2.86 4.30
N SER A 7 -20.46 2.71 5.50
CA SER A 7 -21.31 3.76 6.09
C SER A 7 -20.45 4.94 6.53
N LYS A 8 -21.00 6.16 6.56
CA LYS A 8 -20.30 7.36 7.05
C LYS A 8 -19.77 7.18 8.47
N ASP A 9 -20.51 6.49 9.32
CA ASP A 9 -20.13 6.26 10.72
C ASP A 9 -18.96 5.29 10.88
N SER A 10 -18.60 4.55 9.81
CA SER A 10 -17.44 3.67 9.80
C SER A 10 -16.15 4.35 9.32
N LEU A 11 -16.23 5.59 8.83
CA LEU A 11 -15.08 6.36 8.36
C LEU A 11 -14.33 7.00 9.54
N ASP A 12 -13.02 7.12 9.40
CA ASP A 12 -12.22 7.90 10.35
C ASP A 12 -12.54 9.39 10.18
N PRO A 13 -12.54 10.21 11.25
CA PRO A 13 -12.85 11.64 11.16
C PRO A 13 -12.05 12.38 10.09
N ILE A 14 -10.79 11.98 9.87
CA ILE A 14 -9.92 12.61 8.89
C ILE A 14 -10.38 12.35 7.44
N GLU A 15 -11.11 11.28 7.16
CA GLU A 15 -11.61 10.96 5.83
C GLU A 15 -12.78 11.87 5.41
N THR A 16 -13.36 12.58 6.37
CA THR A 16 -14.44 13.56 6.17
C THR A 16 -14.01 14.99 6.45
N ALA A 17 -12.72 15.21 6.72
CA ALA A 17 -12.17 16.53 6.99
C ALA A 17 -12.24 17.46 5.76
N SER A 18 -12.34 18.75 5.99
CA SER A 18 -12.31 19.76 4.94
C SER A 18 -10.93 19.83 4.25
N ARG A 19 -10.88 20.39 3.04
CA ARG A 19 -9.61 20.62 2.33
C ARG A 19 -8.64 21.49 3.13
N ASP A 20 -9.13 22.47 3.85
CA ASP A 20 -8.29 23.34 4.68
C ASP A 20 -7.66 22.59 5.86
N GLU A 21 -8.44 21.73 6.52
CA GLU A 21 -7.94 20.86 7.61
C GLU A 21 -6.89 19.87 7.08
N ILE A 22 -7.15 19.22 5.95
CA ILE A 22 -6.17 18.31 5.32
C ILE A 22 -4.90 19.08 4.93
N SER A 23 -5.01 20.24 4.30
CA SER A 23 -3.85 21.04 3.88
C SER A 23 -3.01 21.52 5.06
N ALA A 24 -3.64 21.94 6.15
CA ALA A 24 -2.94 22.31 7.38
C ALA A 24 -2.20 21.12 8.00
N LEU A 25 -2.83 19.94 8.03
CA LEU A 25 -2.22 18.71 8.53
C LEU A 25 -1.04 18.27 7.63
N GLN A 26 -1.21 18.30 6.32
CA GLN A 26 -0.16 17.99 5.34
C GLN A 26 1.06 18.90 5.52
N PHE A 27 0.84 20.21 5.65
CA PHE A 27 1.93 21.16 5.87
C PHE A 27 2.69 20.87 7.18
N HIS A 28 1.98 20.63 8.26
CA HIS A 28 2.58 20.31 9.54
C HIS A 28 3.39 19.00 9.49
N ARG A 29 2.83 17.93 8.92
CA ARG A 29 3.48 16.64 8.81
C ARG A 29 4.68 16.70 7.85
N MET A 30 4.57 17.39 6.72
CA MET A 30 5.63 17.58 5.75
C MET A 30 6.83 18.31 6.38
N ARG A 31 6.58 19.43 7.06
CA ARG A 31 7.64 20.16 7.76
C ARG A 31 8.35 19.30 8.81
N ARG A 32 7.60 18.54 9.59
CA ARG A 32 8.18 17.60 10.56
C ARG A 32 9.03 16.53 9.87
N SER A 33 8.58 15.96 8.76
CA SER A 33 9.30 14.92 8.01
C SER A 33 10.61 15.46 7.42
N LEU A 34 10.59 16.66 6.81
CA LEU A 34 11.79 17.32 6.29
C LEU A 34 12.79 17.63 7.41
N THR A 35 12.32 18.17 8.54
CA THR A 35 13.17 18.45 9.70
C THR A 35 13.80 17.16 10.24
N HIS A 36 12.99 16.11 10.41
CA HIS A 36 13.47 14.82 10.90
C HIS A 36 14.53 14.21 9.95
N ALA A 37 14.30 14.24 8.65
CA ALA A 37 15.24 13.76 7.65
C ALA A 37 16.56 14.56 7.67
N TYR A 38 16.47 15.89 7.74
CA TYR A 38 17.66 16.77 7.78
C TYR A 38 18.50 16.56 9.04
N GLU A 39 17.85 16.48 10.21
CA GLU A 39 18.54 16.36 11.48
C GLU A 39 19.17 14.99 11.71
N ASN A 40 18.53 13.92 11.23
CA ASN A 40 18.86 12.55 11.61
C ASN A 40 19.46 11.70 10.49
N SER A 41 19.36 12.12 9.21
CA SER A 41 19.97 11.39 8.09
C SER A 41 21.11 12.21 7.47
N PRO A 42 22.38 11.73 7.55
CA PRO A 42 23.52 12.39 6.91
C PRO A 42 23.33 12.58 5.40
N PHE A 43 22.64 11.63 4.73
CA PHE A 43 22.32 11.71 3.31
C PHE A 43 21.44 12.93 3.01
N TYR A 44 20.32 13.10 3.72
CA TYR A 44 19.39 14.21 3.47
C TYR A 44 20.00 15.55 3.86
N ARG A 45 20.71 15.63 4.97
CA ARG A 45 21.43 16.85 5.35
C ARG A 45 22.36 17.32 4.25
N LYS A 46 23.27 16.44 3.81
CA LYS A 46 24.22 16.76 2.72
C LYS A 46 23.51 17.19 1.44
N ARG A 47 22.40 16.53 1.12
CA ARG A 47 21.64 16.80 -0.11
C ARG A 47 20.92 18.15 -0.06
N PHE A 48 20.30 18.49 1.06
CA PHE A 48 19.65 19.79 1.27
C PHE A 48 20.67 20.91 1.27
N ASP A 49 21.76 20.77 2.00
CA ASP A 49 22.85 21.76 2.03
C ASP A 49 23.41 22.01 0.63
N ALA A 50 23.63 20.96 -0.18
CA ALA A 50 24.10 21.07 -1.55
C ALA A 50 23.13 21.79 -2.49
N HIS A 51 21.84 21.76 -2.19
CA HIS A 51 20.79 22.49 -2.94
C HIS A 51 20.49 23.88 -2.33
N GLY A 52 21.16 24.26 -1.25
CA GLY A 52 20.94 25.53 -0.56
C GLY A 52 19.56 25.66 0.05
N VAL A 53 18.96 24.55 0.50
CA VAL A 53 17.62 24.52 1.13
C VAL A 53 17.70 23.98 2.56
N HIS A 54 16.83 24.51 3.42
CA HIS A 54 16.68 24.09 4.80
C HIS A 54 15.20 23.76 5.08
N PRO A 55 14.85 22.85 6.01
CA PRO A 55 13.45 22.55 6.33
C PRO A 55 12.58 23.77 6.68
N GLU A 56 13.19 24.83 7.20
CA GLU A 56 12.51 26.09 7.49
C GLU A 56 12.10 26.88 6.23
N ASP A 57 12.62 26.55 5.05
CA ASP A 57 12.23 27.17 3.77
C ASP A 57 10.88 26.69 3.30
N LEU A 58 10.34 25.61 3.90
CA LEU A 58 8.95 25.20 3.68
C LEU A 58 8.03 26.15 4.46
N LYS A 59 7.52 27.19 3.79
CA LYS A 59 6.53 28.14 4.33
C LYS A 59 5.10 27.78 3.92
N SER A 60 4.96 27.06 2.81
CA SER A 60 3.72 26.51 2.26
C SER A 60 4.00 25.18 1.58
N LEU A 61 2.96 24.39 1.26
CA LEU A 61 3.15 23.12 0.54
C LEU A 61 3.78 23.30 -0.85
N SER A 62 3.53 24.42 -1.52
CA SER A 62 4.15 24.73 -2.82
C SER A 62 5.68 24.92 -2.75
N ASP A 63 6.21 25.22 -1.57
CA ASP A 63 7.66 25.34 -1.39
C ASP A 63 8.38 23.97 -1.44
N LEU A 64 7.65 22.86 -1.43
CA LEU A 64 8.22 21.53 -1.59
C LEU A 64 8.99 21.40 -2.91
N ALA A 65 8.59 22.12 -3.95
CA ALA A 65 9.30 22.20 -5.23
C ALA A 65 10.76 22.72 -5.12
N LYS A 66 11.16 23.34 -4.02
CA LYS A 66 12.54 23.77 -3.76
C LYS A 66 13.44 22.63 -3.32
N PHE A 67 12.86 21.56 -2.80
CA PHE A 67 13.59 20.44 -2.22
C PHE A 67 13.96 19.41 -3.29
N PRO A 68 15.15 18.80 -3.19
CA PRO A 68 15.60 17.80 -4.17
C PRO A 68 14.81 16.49 -4.05
N PHE A 69 14.58 15.84 -5.20
CA PHE A 69 14.00 14.51 -5.24
C PHE A 69 14.94 13.45 -4.65
N THR A 70 14.34 12.38 -4.13
CA THR A 70 15.01 11.12 -3.81
C THR A 70 14.72 10.12 -4.92
N TYR A 71 15.75 9.51 -5.45
CA TYR A 71 15.67 8.52 -6.52
C TYR A 71 15.93 7.12 -5.98
N LYS A 72 15.43 6.11 -6.67
CA LYS A 72 15.68 4.71 -6.32
C LYS A 72 17.19 4.38 -6.28
N GLN A 73 18.00 5.04 -7.08
CA GLN A 73 19.46 4.89 -7.08
C GLN A 73 20.06 5.37 -5.76
N ASP A 74 19.52 6.42 -5.15
CA ASP A 74 19.99 6.91 -3.84
C ASP A 74 19.90 5.83 -2.75
N LEU A 75 18.78 5.07 -2.73
CA LEU A 75 18.63 3.97 -1.77
C LEU A 75 19.64 2.83 -2.02
N ARG A 76 19.95 2.56 -3.29
CA ARG A 76 20.94 1.53 -3.66
C ARG A 76 22.38 1.94 -3.31
N ASP A 77 22.72 3.20 -3.52
CA ASP A 77 24.06 3.74 -3.24
C ASP A 77 24.33 3.85 -1.74
N ASN A 78 23.27 4.02 -0.94
CA ASN A 78 23.32 4.09 0.51
C ASN A 78 22.87 2.78 1.20
N TYR A 79 22.92 1.66 0.46
CA TYR A 79 22.61 0.33 0.99
C TYR A 79 23.60 -0.09 2.08
N PRO A 80 23.19 -0.70 3.20
CA PRO A 80 21.79 -1.02 3.49
C PRO A 80 21.04 0.01 4.38
N PHE A 81 21.73 0.88 5.14
CA PHE A 81 21.13 1.65 6.24
C PHE A 81 21.48 3.15 6.25
N ASP A 82 22.33 3.62 5.32
CA ASP A 82 22.92 4.96 5.40
C ASP A 82 21.91 6.10 5.14
N MET A 83 20.70 5.76 4.66
CA MET A 83 19.60 6.73 4.53
C MET A 83 18.65 6.77 5.75
N PHE A 84 18.81 5.86 6.71
CA PHE A 84 17.90 5.81 7.85
C PHE A 84 18.06 7.05 8.75
N ALA A 85 16.91 7.61 9.15
CA ALA A 85 16.83 8.76 10.04
C ALA A 85 16.59 8.36 11.51
N VAL A 86 16.70 7.07 11.83
CA VAL A 86 16.57 6.51 13.18
C VAL A 86 17.69 5.52 13.46
N PRO A 87 18.14 5.38 14.72
CA PRO A 87 19.10 4.35 15.10
C PRO A 87 18.53 2.94 14.85
N ARG A 88 19.38 2.01 14.45
CA ARG A 88 18.96 0.62 14.17
C ARG A 88 18.27 -0.07 15.35
N LYS A 89 18.59 0.31 16.59
CA LYS A 89 17.95 -0.24 17.80
C LYS A 89 16.47 0.10 17.92
N ASP A 90 16.01 1.13 17.22
CA ASP A 90 14.61 1.59 17.24
C ASP A 90 13.78 0.97 16.11
N LEU A 91 14.43 0.17 15.22
CA LEU A 91 13.76 -0.58 14.19
C LEU A 91 13.15 -1.86 14.75
N VAL A 92 11.91 -2.14 14.38
CA VAL A 92 11.22 -3.39 14.70
C VAL A 92 11.08 -4.31 13.50
N ARG A 93 11.31 -3.77 12.28
CA ARG A 93 11.18 -4.54 11.04
C ARG A 93 12.03 -3.93 9.93
N ILE A 94 12.53 -4.80 9.04
CA ILE A 94 13.20 -4.45 7.80
C ILE A 94 12.51 -5.18 6.66
N HIS A 95 12.23 -4.45 5.58
CA HIS A 95 11.78 -5.01 4.31
C HIS A 95 12.76 -4.63 3.20
N ALA A 96 12.69 -5.36 2.10
CA ALA A 96 13.49 -5.07 0.92
C ALA A 96 12.75 -5.48 -0.36
N SER A 97 13.00 -4.73 -1.43
CA SER A 97 12.54 -5.11 -2.77
C SER A 97 13.35 -6.30 -3.31
N SER A 98 12.84 -6.98 -4.35
CA SER A 98 13.47 -8.18 -4.94
C SER A 98 14.86 -7.94 -5.55
N GLY A 99 15.24 -6.68 -5.81
CA GLY A 99 16.58 -6.36 -6.32
C GLY A 99 16.96 -6.96 -7.67
N THR A 100 15.97 -7.24 -8.55
CA THR A 100 16.16 -7.89 -9.86
C THR A 100 17.21 -7.23 -10.76
N THR A 101 17.54 -5.96 -10.52
CA THR A 101 18.52 -5.17 -11.30
C THR A 101 19.75 -4.77 -10.49
N GLY A 102 20.08 -5.46 -9.38
CA GLY A 102 21.22 -5.14 -8.52
C GLY A 102 20.90 -5.22 -7.03
N LYS A 103 21.49 -4.31 -6.21
CA LYS A 103 21.21 -4.27 -4.78
C LYS A 103 19.72 -4.00 -4.51
N PRO A 104 19.10 -4.70 -3.54
CA PRO A 104 17.71 -4.43 -3.16
C PRO A 104 17.57 -3.03 -2.56
N THR A 105 16.39 -2.46 -2.66
CA THR A 105 16.01 -1.29 -1.88
C THR A 105 15.61 -1.76 -0.49
N VAL A 106 16.31 -1.27 0.54
CA VAL A 106 16.04 -1.63 1.95
C VAL A 106 15.30 -0.51 2.64
N VAL A 107 14.25 -0.86 3.36
CA VAL A 107 13.44 0.06 4.15
C VAL A 107 13.27 -0.48 5.57
N GLY A 108 13.37 0.41 6.56
CA GLY A 108 13.25 0.08 7.98
C GLY A 108 12.03 0.75 8.60
N TYR A 109 11.40 0.07 9.53
CA TYR A 109 10.20 0.52 10.20
C TYR A 109 10.40 0.54 11.71
N THR A 110 10.02 1.65 12.34
CA THR A 110 9.81 1.72 13.78
C THR A 110 8.44 1.12 14.16
N LYS A 111 8.19 0.96 15.45
CA LYS A 111 6.87 0.53 15.92
C LYS A 111 5.77 1.51 15.47
N GLY A 112 6.06 2.84 15.53
CA GLY A 112 5.12 3.86 15.06
C GLY A 112 4.82 3.76 13.58
N ASP A 113 5.82 3.46 12.74
CA ASP A 113 5.62 3.28 11.30
C ASP A 113 4.72 2.06 11.02
N ILE A 114 4.90 0.96 11.76
CA ILE A 114 4.06 -0.22 11.63
C ILE A 114 2.60 0.08 12.00
N ASP A 115 2.37 0.87 13.05
CA ASP A 115 1.02 1.24 13.47
C ASP A 115 0.32 2.12 12.42
N VAL A 116 1.02 3.15 11.89
CA VAL A 116 0.51 4.00 10.80
C VAL A 116 0.22 3.16 9.56
N TRP A 117 1.13 2.27 9.19
CA TRP A 117 0.95 1.41 8.02
C TRP A 117 -0.26 0.48 8.15
N ALA A 118 -0.44 -0.13 9.33
CA ALA A 118 -1.60 -0.95 9.62
C ALA A 118 -2.92 -0.16 9.50
N ASP A 119 -2.94 1.10 9.98
CA ASP A 119 -4.11 1.99 9.85
C ASP A 119 -4.43 2.28 8.36
N MET A 120 -3.42 2.60 7.54
CA MET A 120 -3.63 2.89 6.12
C MET A 120 -4.17 1.68 5.35
N VAL A 121 -3.63 0.49 5.61
CA VAL A 121 -4.12 -0.74 4.96
C VAL A 121 -5.50 -1.13 5.47
N ALA A 122 -5.80 -0.93 6.75
CA ALA A 122 -7.16 -1.14 7.29
C ALA A 122 -8.20 -0.24 6.60
N ARG A 123 -7.87 1.05 6.40
CA ARG A 123 -8.70 1.99 5.62
C ARG A 123 -8.88 1.53 4.18
N SER A 124 -7.81 1.04 3.55
CA SER A 124 -7.84 0.49 2.19
C SER A 124 -8.78 -0.72 2.09
N ILE A 125 -8.68 -1.67 3.03
CA ILE A 125 -9.57 -2.84 3.07
C ILE A 125 -11.02 -2.41 3.28
N ARG A 126 -11.28 -1.44 4.17
CA ARG A 126 -12.62 -0.89 4.40
C ARG A 126 -13.19 -0.21 3.15
N ALA A 127 -12.39 0.61 2.45
CA ALA A 127 -12.79 1.26 1.21
C ALA A 127 -13.09 0.26 0.09
N SER A 128 -12.39 -0.87 0.07
CA SER A 128 -12.65 -1.99 -0.84
C SER A 128 -13.90 -2.79 -0.50
N GLY A 129 -14.52 -2.56 0.66
CA GLY A 129 -15.72 -3.26 1.08
C GLY A 129 -15.54 -4.27 2.22
N GLY A 130 -14.32 -4.44 2.75
CA GLY A 130 -14.06 -5.30 3.91
C GLY A 130 -14.62 -4.72 5.21
N ARG A 131 -14.96 -5.58 6.16
CA ARG A 131 -15.58 -5.22 7.44
C ARG A 131 -14.94 -5.99 8.59
N PRO A 132 -15.04 -5.46 9.83
CA PRO A 132 -14.70 -6.23 11.02
C PRO A 132 -15.48 -7.55 11.05
N GLY A 133 -14.78 -8.64 11.37
CA GLY A 133 -15.34 -9.99 11.39
C GLY A 133 -15.21 -10.76 10.08
N ASP A 134 -14.88 -10.12 8.95
CA ASP A 134 -14.59 -10.80 7.70
C ASP A 134 -13.32 -11.66 7.82
N ILE A 135 -13.26 -12.75 7.05
CA ILE A 135 -12.06 -13.58 6.91
C ILE A 135 -11.26 -13.09 5.69
N CYS A 136 -10.02 -12.68 5.92
CA CYS A 136 -9.11 -12.18 4.89
C CYS A 136 -8.04 -13.22 4.53
N HIS A 137 -8.11 -13.74 3.32
CA HIS A 137 -7.16 -14.70 2.76
C HIS A 137 -6.01 -13.96 2.09
N ILE A 138 -4.79 -14.05 2.67
CA ILE A 138 -3.64 -13.29 2.19
C ILE A 138 -2.72 -14.20 1.39
N SER A 139 -2.75 -14.04 0.07
CA SER A 139 -1.94 -14.78 -0.89
C SER A 139 -0.74 -13.98 -1.41
N TYR A 140 -0.38 -12.87 -0.77
CA TYR A 140 0.91 -12.21 -0.97
C TYR A 140 2.03 -12.94 -0.25
N GLY A 141 3.25 -12.93 -0.83
CA GLY A 141 4.42 -13.52 -0.20
C GLY A 141 4.76 -12.83 1.15
N TYR A 142 4.99 -13.65 2.17
CA TYR A 142 5.53 -13.22 3.46
C TYR A 142 7.06 -13.27 3.42
N GLY A 143 7.73 -12.29 4.01
CA GLY A 143 9.19 -12.20 4.03
C GLY A 143 9.68 -10.76 3.84
N LEU A 144 10.72 -10.56 3.04
CA LEU A 144 11.26 -9.21 2.78
C LEU A 144 10.34 -8.32 1.96
N PHE A 145 9.47 -8.91 1.15
CA PHE A 145 8.44 -8.19 0.41
C PHE A 145 7.39 -7.58 1.37
N THR A 146 6.98 -6.35 1.09
CA THR A 146 6.06 -5.60 1.97
C THR A 146 4.61 -6.07 1.91
N GLY A 147 4.19 -6.73 0.82
CA GLY A 147 2.80 -7.03 0.55
C GLY A 147 2.12 -7.92 1.60
N GLY A 148 2.74 -9.07 1.93
CA GLY A 148 2.14 -10.05 2.86
C GLY A 148 1.93 -9.48 4.27
N LEU A 149 2.99 -8.93 4.87
CA LEU A 149 2.90 -8.37 6.22
C LEU A 149 2.10 -7.07 6.28
N GLY A 150 2.15 -6.23 5.22
CA GLY A 150 1.31 -5.03 5.15
C GLY A 150 -0.17 -5.37 5.14
N ALA A 151 -0.59 -6.30 4.29
CA ALA A 151 -1.96 -6.80 4.24
C ALA A 151 -2.39 -7.44 5.58
N HIS A 152 -1.53 -8.27 6.17
CA HIS A 152 -1.78 -8.96 7.44
C HIS A 152 -2.12 -7.98 8.58
N TYR A 153 -1.20 -7.06 8.87
CA TYR A 153 -1.41 -6.11 9.97
C TYR A 153 -2.57 -5.15 9.72
N GLY A 154 -2.83 -4.79 8.45
CA GLY A 154 -3.99 -3.97 8.11
C GLY A 154 -5.31 -4.71 8.29
N ALA A 155 -5.38 -5.98 7.90
CA ALA A 155 -6.57 -6.81 8.11
C ALA A 155 -6.87 -7.03 9.61
N GLU A 156 -5.84 -7.37 10.41
CA GLU A 156 -5.99 -7.47 11.86
C GLU A 156 -6.43 -6.13 12.50
N ARG A 157 -5.87 -5.00 12.04
CA ARG A 157 -6.22 -3.65 12.52
C ARG A 157 -7.68 -3.30 12.22
N LEU A 158 -8.21 -3.74 11.08
CA LEU A 158 -9.63 -3.59 10.75
C LEU A 158 -10.53 -4.48 11.61
N GLY A 159 -10.00 -5.54 12.20
CA GLY A 159 -10.76 -6.55 12.94
C GLY A 159 -11.17 -7.77 12.11
N CYS A 160 -10.47 -8.03 11.01
CA CYS A 160 -10.63 -9.26 10.22
C CYS A 160 -9.89 -10.43 10.85
N THR A 161 -10.36 -11.64 10.56
CA THR A 161 -9.60 -12.88 10.81
C THR A 161 -8.68 -13.13 9.62
N VAL A 162 -7.37 -13.27 9.86
CA VAL A 162 -6.38 -13.44 8.80
C VAL A 162 -6.07 -14.91 8.55
N VAL A 163 -6.10 -15.34 7.27
CA VAL A 163 -5.54 -16.61 6.80
C VAL A 163 -4.20 -16.31 6.09
N PRO A 164 -3.03 -16.47 6.75
CA PRO A 164 -1.73 -16.04 6.25
C PRO A 164 -1.07 -17.15 5.40
N ILE A 165 -1.71 -17.51 4.28
CA ILE A 165 -1.26 -18.65 3.46
C ILE A 165 0.01 -18.37 2.65
N SER A 166 0.30 -17.10 2.33
CA SER A 166 1.38 -16.70 1.41
C SER A 166 1.07 -17.04 -0.06
N GLY A 167 1.97 -16.67 -0.98
CA GLY A 167 1.86 -17.02 -2.40
C GLY A 167 2.31 -18.46 -2.69
N GLY A 168 1.89 -18.98 -3.83
CA GLY A 168 2.23 -20.32 -4.29
C GLY A 168 1.27 -21.40 -3.79
N MET A 169 1.58 -22.68 -4.10
CA MET A 169 0.78 -23.85 -3.76
C MET A 169 -0.70 -23.71 -4.16
N THR A 170 -0.97 -23.41 -5.43
CA THR A 170 -2.28 -22.98 -5.93
C THR A 170 -3.42 -23.96 -5.61
N GLU A 171 -3.17 -25.26 -5.64
CA GLU A 171 -4.14 -26.28 -5.24
C GLU A 171 -4.56 -26.12 -3.76
N ARG A 172 -3.60 -25.84 -2.89
CA ARG A 172 -3.88 -25.60 -1.46
C ARG A 172 -4.64 -24.29 -1.24
N GLN A 173 -4.41 -23.26 -2.07
CA GLN A 173 -5.18 -22.01 -2.03
C GLN A 173 -6.67 -22.31 -2.22
N VAL A 174 -7.02 -23.06 -3.27
CA VAL A 174 -8.41 -23.45 -3.56
C VAL A 174 -9.02 -24.27 -2.43
N THR A 175 -8.30 -25.28 -1.93
CA THR A 175 -8.77 -26.09 -0.80
C THR A 175 -9.11 -25.24 0.42
N LEU A 176 -8.19 -24.34 0.82
CA LEU A 176 -8.42 -23.52 2.01
C LEU A 176 -9.49 -22.44 1.80
N MET A 177 -9.67 -21.96 0.56
CA MET A 177 -10.79 -21.07 0.24
C MET A 177 -12.14 -21.78 0.40
N GLN A 178 -12.23 -23.06 0.07
CA GLN A 178 -13.43 -23.85 0.28
C GLN A 178 -13.69 -24.18 1.75
N ASP A 179 -12.63 -24.52 2.49
CA ASP A 179 -12.73 -24.91 3.89
C ASP A 179 -13.02 -23.72 4.82
N PHE A 180 -12.30 -22.62 4.64
CA PHE A 180 -12.36 -21.44 5.54
C PHE A 180 -13.34 -20.37 5.08
N LYS A 181 -13.82 -20.45 3.84
CA LYS A 181 -14.81 -19.55 3.25
C LYS A 181 -14.46 -18.07 3.49
N PRO A 182 -13.31 -17.58 3.00
CA PRO A 182 -12.90 -16.19 3.19
C PRO A 182 -13.85 -15.23 2.45
N ASP A 183 -14.05 -14.06 3.04
CA ASP A 183 -14.81 -12.97 2.45
C ASP A 183 -13.96 -12.10 1.53
N ILE A 184 -12.67 -11.97 1.85
CA ILE A 184 -11.70 -11.10 1.20
C ILE A 184 -10.50 -11.94 0.75
N ILE A 185 -10.00 -11.68 -0.47
CA ILE A 185 -8.68 -12.15 -0.89
C ILE A 185 -7.77 -10.97 -1.21
N MET A 186 -6.51 -11.02 -0.74
CA MET A 186 -5.47 -10.06 -1.11
C MET A 186 -4.34 -10.79 -1.84
N VAL A 187 -4.14 -10.46 -3.12
CA VAL A 187 -3.30 -11.23 -4.03
C VAL A 187 -2.87 -10.38 -5.24
N THR A 188 -1.83 -10.80 -5.98
CA THR A 188 -1.55 -10.17 -7.28
C THR A 188 -2.59 -10.57 -8.32
N PRO A 189 -2.95 -9.69 -9.27
CA PRO A 189 -3.97 -10.00 -10.28
C PRO A 189 -3.62 -11.21 -11.13
N SER A 190 -2.36 -11.36 -11.55
CA SER A 190 -1.90 -12.52 -12.34
C SER A 190 -2.02 -13.82 -11.55
N TYR A 191 -1.73 -13.81 -10.25
CA TYR A 191 -1.86 -15.01 -9.43
C TYR A 191 -3.33 -15.37 -9.14
N MET A 192 -4.24 -14.36 -9.10
CA MET A 192 -5.67 -14.65 -9.02
C MET A 192 -6.18 -15.39 -10.26
N LEU A 193 -5.71 -15.06 -11.45
CA LEU A 193 -6.01 -15.82 -12.66
C LEU A 193 -5.48 -17.26 -12.59
N SER A 194 -4.31 -17.47 -12.00
CA SER A 194 -3.80 -18.84 -11.77
C SER A 194 -4.66 -19.62 -10.76
N ILE A 195 -5.19 -18.95 -9.74
CA ILE A 195 -6.17 -19.54 -8.81
C ILE A 195 -7.48 -19.89 -9.54
N LEU A 196 -7.96 -19.00 -10.44
CA LEU A 196 -9.13 -19.26 -11.28
C LEU A 196 -8.94 -20.51 -12.16
N ASP A 197 -7.79 -20.64 -12.79
CA ASP A 197 -7.47 -21.82 -13.60
C ASP A 197 -7.44 -23.11 -12.77
N GLU A 198 -7.00 -23.02 -11.53
CA GLU A 198 -7.01 -24.13 -10.59
C GLU A 198 -8.43 -24.54 -10.18
N PHE A 199 -9.33 -23.59 -9.93
CA PHE A 199 -10.76 -23.88 -9.71
C PHE A 199 -11.34 -24.67 -10.90
N ARG A 200 -11.06 -24.21 -12.13
CA ARG A 200 -11.49 -24.86 -13.36
C ARG A 200 -10.91 -26.27 -13.49
N ARG A 201 -9.62 -26.46 -13.18
CA ARG A 201 -8.95 -27.76 -13.19
C ARG A 201 -9.55 -28.76 -12.23
N GLN A 202 -9.99 -28.31 -11.08
CA GLN A 202 -10.67 -29.14 -10.07
C GLN A 202 -12.15 -29.37 -10.36
N GLY A 203 -12.71 -28.72 -11.40
CA GLY A 203 -14.12 -28.82 -11.75
C GLY A 203 -15.05 -28.10 -10.76
N ILE A 204 -14.53 -27.10 -10.03
CA ILE A 204 -15.26 -26.31 -9.04
C ILE A 204 -15.68 -25.00 -9.68
N ASP A 205 -16.96 -24.62 -9.54
CA ASP A 205 -17.43 -23.30 -9.99
C ASP A 205 -16.89 -22.20 -9.07
N PRO A 206 -16.08 -21.26 -9.55
CA PRO A 206 -15.53 -20.18 -8.72
C PRO A 206 -16.61 -19.30 -8.08
N ARG A 207 -17.83 -19.22 -8.67
CA ARG A 207 -18.96 -18.46 -8.12
C ARG A 207 -19.54 -19.07 -6.84
N GLU A 208 -19.20 -20.32 -6.55
CA GLU A 208 -19.56 -20.97 -5.27
C GLU A 208 -18.61 -20.57 -4.12
N SER A 209 -17.56 -19.80 -4.44
CA SER A 209 -16.68 -19.25 -3.41
C SER A 209 -17.44 -18.22 -2.55
N SER A 210 -16.97 -18.03 -1.32
CA SER A 210 -17.51 -17.05 -0.38
C SER A 210 -16.99 -15.63 -0.60
N LEU A 211 -16.08 -15.44 -1.56
CA LEU A 211 -15.40 -14.17 -1.79
C LEU A 211 -16.39 -13.06 -2.17
N LYS A 212 -16.32 -11.95 -1.49
CA LYS A 212 -17.09 -10.72 -1.77
C LYS A 212 -16.23 -9.70 -2.49
N VAL A 213 -14.93 -9.64 -2.13
CA VAL A 213 -13.99 -8.70 -2.71
C VAL A 213 -12.58 -9.28 -2.81
N GLY A 214 -11.94 -9.02 -3.95
CA GLY A 214 -10.51 -9.19 -4.15
C GLY A 214 -9.81 -7.84 -4.19
N ILE A 215 -8.71 -7.70 -3.45
CA ILE A 215 -7.87 -6.50 -3.39
C ILE A 215 -6.55 -6.84 -4.06
N PHE A 216 -6.31 -6.21 -5.21
CA PHE A 216 -5.24 -6.55 -6.14
C PHE A 216 -4.20 -5.45 -6.21
N GLY A 217 -2.93 -5.80 -6.29
CA GLY A 217 -1.84 -4.85 -6.41
C GLY A 217 -0.49 -5.52 -6.64
N ALA A 218 0.58 -4.75 -6.45
CA ALA A 218 1.98 -5.13 -6.65
C ALA A 218 2.41 -5.28 -8.11
N GLU A 219 1.50 -5.28 -9.07
CA GLU A 219 1.77 -5.30 -10.50
C GLU A 219 0.69 -4.53 -11.27
N PRO A 220 1.00 -3.97 -12.45
CA PRO A 220 -0.02 -3.38 -13.33
C PRO A 220 -1.01 -4.43 -13.82
N TRP A 221 -2.27 -4.06 -13.89
CA TRP A 221 -3.31 -4.92 -14.44
C TRP A 221 -4.34 -4.11 -15.25
N THR A 222 -5.16 -4.81 -16.02
CA THR A 222 -6.06 -4.18 -17.00
C THR A 222 -7.51 -4.34 -16.59
N ASN A 223 -8.38 -3.48 -17.13
CA ASN A 223 -9.82 -3.62 -16.96
C ASN A 223 -10.34 -4.96 -17.49
N LYS A 224 -9.71 -5.52 -18.54
CA LYS A 224 -10.07 -6.84 -19.03
C LYS A 224 -9.80 -7.94 -17.99
N MET A 225 -8.68 -7.86 -17.27
CA MET A 225 -8.39 -8.80 -16.18
C MET A 225 -9.41 -8.61 -15.03
N ARG A 226 -9.77 -7.37 -14.72
CA ARG A 226 -10.81 -7.05 -13.74
C ARG A 226 -12.13 -7.74 -14.10
N GLU A 227 -12.60 -7.51 -15.32
CA GLU A 227 -13.86 -8.10 -15.83
C GLU A 227 -13.84 -9.63 -15.76
N GLU A 228 -12.73 -10.26 -16.16
CA GLU A 228 -12.58 -11.71 -16.11
C GLU A 228 -12.68 -12.24 -14.67
N ILE A 229 -11.98 -11.60 -13.73
CA ILE A 229 -11.99 -11.99 -12.30
C ILE A 229 -13.39 -11.78 -11.69
N GLU A 230 -13.99 -10.61 -11.90
CA GLU A 230 -15.31 -10.27 -11.36
C GLU A 230 -16.41 -11.21 -11.87
N GLN A 231 -16.40 -11.51 -13.17
CA GLN A 231 -17.39 -12.43 -13.76
C GLN A 231 -17.20 -13.88 -13.31
N ALA A 232 -15.94 -14.30 -13.13
CA ALA A 232 -15.64 -15.67 -12.73
C ALA A 232 -16.04 -15.96 -11.29
N PHE A 233 -15.82 -15.03 -10.36
CA PHE A 233 -16.05 -15.22 -8.92
C PHE A 233 -17.31 -14.53 -8.39
N ASP A 234 -18.01 -13.74 -9.18
CA ASP A 234 -19.12 -12.86 -8.76
C ASP A 234 -18.76 -11.96 -7.57
N MET A 235 -17.55 -11.43 -7.55
CA MET A 235 -17.01 -10.56 -6.51
C MET A 235 -16.58 -9.19 -7.06
N HIS A 236 -16.33 -8.21 -6.17
CA HIS A 236 -15.69 -6.96 -6.55
C HIS A 236 -14.16 -7.11 -6.65
N ALA A 237 -13.55 -6.56 -7.69
CA ALA A 237 -12.11 -6.50 -7.88
C ALA A 237 -11.64 -5.05 -7.76
N VAL A 238 -10.79 -4.75 -6.77
CA VAL A 238 -10.39 -3.40 -6.36
C VAL A 238 -8.86 -3.29 -6.38
N ASP A 239 -8.33 -2.16 -6.86
CA ASP A 239 -6.90 -1.91 -6.94
C ASP A 239 -6.35 -1.30 -5.65
N ILE A 240 -5.18 -1.76 -5.20
CA ILE A 240 -4.40 -1.17 -4.10
C ILE A 240 -3.00 -0.83 -4.57
N TYR A 241 -2.57 0.39 -4.30
CA TYR A 241 -1.26 0.89 -4.70
C TYR A 241 -0.33 1.11 -3.50
N GLY A 242 0.94 0.86 -3.74
CA GLY A 242 2.04 1.17 -2.85
C GLY A 242 3.34 0.58 -3.34
N LEU A 243 4.45 1.01 -2.76
CA LEU A 243 5.79 0.48 -3.00
C LEU A 243 6.62 0.57 -1.73
N SER A 244 7.68 -0.23 -1.65
CA SER A 244 8.54 -0.27 -0.45
C SER A 244 9.12 1.09 -0.09
N GLU A 245 9.41 1.93 -1.08
CA GLU A 245 10.01 3.26 -0.92
C GLU A 245 9.07 4.27 -0.24
N VAL A 246 7.76 3.99 -0.24
CA VAL A 246 6.73 4.85 0.39
C VAL A 246 5.81 4.04 1.32
N MET A 247 6.37 3.24 2.20
CA MET A 247 5.71 2.47 3.27
C MET A 247 5.21 1.07 2.85
N GLY A 248 4.99 0.74 1.58
CA GLY A 248 4.40 -0.53 1.14
C GLY A 248 2.98 -0.37 0.62
N PRO A 249 2.13 -1.41 0.58
CA PRO A 249 0.74 -1.29 0.15
C PRO A 249 -0.05 -0.36 1.07
N GLY A 250 -1.10 0.27 0.52
CA GLY A 250 -1.98 1.16 1.29
C GLY A 250 -1.63 2.63 1.20
N VAL A 251 -0.84 3.07 0.21
CA VAL A 251 -0.64 4.49 -0.13
C VAL A 251 -1.91 5.06 -0.75
N ALA A 252 -2.50 4.29 -1.66
CA ALA A 252 -3.74 4.64 -2.33
C ALA A 252 -4.54 3.35 -2.65
N ASN A 253 -5.85 3.51 -2.80
CA ASN A 253 -6.76 2.39 -3.03
C ASN A 253 -7.99 2.86 -3.81
N GLU A 254 -8.53 2.03 -4.68
CA GLU A 254 -9.85 2.29 -5.25
C GLU A 254 -10.94 2.10 -4.18
N CYS A 255 -12.04 2.82 -4.31
CA CYS A 255 -13.26 2.50 -3.55
C CYS A 255 -14.11 1.49 -4.31
N VAL A 256 -14.83 0.65 -3.58
CA VAL A 256 -15.71 -0.37 -4.17
C VAL A 256 -16.88 0.23 -4.96
N GLU A 257 -17.23 1.48 -4.69
CA GLU A 257 -18.36 2.18 -5.33
C GLU A 257 -18.12 2.46 -6.80
N THR A 258 -16.98 3.07 -7.12
CA THR A 258 -16.71 3.57 -8.48
C THR A 258 -15.66 2.78 -9.22
N LYS A 259 -14.61 2.30 -8.54
CA LYS A 259 -13.45 1.62 -9.14
C LYS A 259 -12.87 2.43 -10.31
N ASP A 260 -12.86 3.75 -10.17
CA ASP A 260 -12.46 4.71 -11.19
C ASP A 260 -11.28 5.56 -10.69
N GLY A 261 -10.16 4.91 -10.48
CA GLY A 261 -8.93 5.50 -10.00
C GLY A 261 -8.70 5.42 -8.50
N LEU A 262 -7.45 5.62 -8.14
CA LEU A 262 -6.95 5.45 -6.78
C LEU A 262 -7.19 6.69 -5.93
N HIS A 263 -7.77 6.51 -4.76
CA HIS A 263 -7.87 7.52 -3.71
C HIS A 263 -6.60 7.48 -2.85
N VAL A 264 -5.85 8.55 -2.82
CA VAL A 264 -4.65 8.70 -1.98
C VAL A 264 -5.06 9.07 -0.56
N TRP A 265 -4.47 8.43 0.45
CA TRP A 265 -4.63 8.80 1.85
C TRP A 265 -3.83 10.08 2.15
N GLU A 266 -4.39 11.23 1.74
CA GLU A 266 -3.72 12.52 1.69
C GLU A 266 -3.28 13.06 3.06
N ASP A 267 -3.80 12.54 4.13
CA ASP A 267 -3.33 12.84 5.50
C ASP A 267 -1.93 12.25 5.78
N HIS A 268 -1.51 11.21 5.05
CA HIS A 268 -0.19 10.59 5.18
C HIS A 268 0.70 10.75 3.95
N PHE A 269 0.12 10.90 2.76
CA PHE A 269 0.84 10.99 1.49
C PHE A 269 0.44 12.27 0.75
N TYR A 270 1.42 13.03 0.32
CA TYR A 270 1.20 14.24 -0.45
C TYR A 270 1.59 13.99 -1.92
N PRO A 271 0.62 13.79 -2.83
CA PRO A 271 0.92 13.56 -4.24
C PRO A 271 1.26 14.85 -4.95
N GLU A 272 2.30 14.83 -5.78
CA GLU A 272 2.66 15.89 -6.71
C GLU A 272 2.62 15.36 -8.14
N ILE A 273 1.99 16.10 -9.03
CA ILE A 273 2.02 15.82 -10.48
C ILE A 273 3.15 16.65 -11.08
N ILE A 274 4.16 15.96 -11.61
CA ILE A 274 5.37 16.58 -12.12
C ILE A 274 5.43 16.41 -13.64
N ASP A 275 5.57 17.52 -14.38
CA ASP A 275 5.84 17.47 -15.80
C ASP A 275 7.30 17.07 -16.02
N THR A 276 7.50 15.87 -16.58
CA THR A 276 8.84 15.33 -16.87
C THR A 276 9.38 15.76 -18.22
N VAL A 277 8.59 16.47 -19.04
CA VAL A 277 9.06 17.01 -20.33
C VAL A 277 9.77 18.31 -20.06
N PRO A 278 11.09 18.44 -20.37
CA PRO A 278 11.76 19.71 -20.27
C PRO A 278 11.04 20.73 -21.15
N LYS A 279 10.54 21.83 -20.57
CA LYS A 279 10.11 22.97 -21.38
C LYS A 279 11.36 23.46 -22.10
N VAL A 280 11.45 23.20 -23.40
CA VAL A 280 12.45 23.84 -24.27
C VAL A 280 12.11 25.32 -24.24
N LEU A 281 12.90 26.09 -23.51
CA LEU A 281 12.85 27.54 -23.52
C LEU A 281 13.48 28.07 -24.83
#